data_1edb0d39640663f9f3743bf672c69e81
#
_entry.id   1edb0d39640663f9f3743bf672c69e81
#
_cell.length_a   1.000
_cell.length_b   1.000
_cell.length_c   1.000
_cell.angle_alpha   90.00
_cell.angle_beta   90.00
_cell.angle_gamma   90.00
#
_symmetry.space_group_name_H-M   'P 1'
#
loop_
_entity.id
_entity.type
_entity.pdbx_description
1 polymer ?
#
loop_
_entity_poly.entity_id
_entity_poly.type
_entity_poly.pdbx_seq_one_letter_code
_entity_poly.pdbx_strand_id
1 'polypeptide(L)'
;MKKLITLLFTGFMISATSAQWNPNTDQNLSVINYENASQFSATTNDGKTYIGFWKKVAAPGNFELWLQILDQNGDKLLGADGMMLSNQIPMSTYTAVETTVVDASNNLYVGVTGTGAGTPAYVFKVTPQGTSVWPNGINVGSGYLPTILPLSNNDIVVGILPATQTNMQVQRYNTAGQPVWATPIGIVSDDPTKQTAPSDFFELPNNEIALIFHKKVSAQTTSYLFAQKIDFNGNIQWSDGPIQVSTKSVAYNVKYSAVVDGSVVYYGYSTGQSNRFDSYLQRINFSDGNKPWGIDGVDFDVNQTSFEKNTRIAFSSGSPYVWAIANYTTTSQGSGGEYVQKFDKNTGARLFTDNAKQVFPISAEFMSHSGDLHLEEGKPYFVVEKRINTALLPTSLNAVLLTDSGDFAWTQQYIPMATFNASKSYLSVLKPVNKQAVIVFKEKKASDAISVIYAQNLVLPNASLGTNDIVKSKPITLYPNPATDVIHLNGADNSNFMIYNAVGQLVKSGEIKKGEIALQELVKGQYILKLKGQEKAIKFIKK
;
A
#
# COMPACT_ATOMS: atom_id res chain seq x y z
N MET A 1 7.84 -25.60 69.05
CA MET A 1 8.54 -24.76 68.04
C MET A 1 7.90 -25.01 66.69
N LYS A 2 7.02 -24.10 66.28
CA LYS A 2 6.38 -24.15 64.96
C LYS A 2 7.21 -23.27 64.00
N LYS A 3 7.80 -23.87 62.95
CA LYS A 3 8.52 -23.12 61.93
C LYS A 3 7.49 -22.62 60.91
N LEU A 4 7.40 -21.29 60.80
CA LEU A 4 6.64 -20.59 59.79
C LEU A 4 7.51 -20.51 58.51
N ILE A 5 7.07 -21.15 57.40
CA ILE A 5 7.70 -21.04 56.09
C ILE A 5 6.96 -19.92 55.34
N THR A 6 7.62 -18.78 55.20
CA THR A 6 7.13 -17.68 54.36
C THR A 6 7.54 -17.95 52.92
N LEU A 7 6.57 -18.27 52.07
CA LEU A 7 6.76 -18.41 50.62
C LEU A 7 6.72 -17.01 49.98
N LEU A 8 7.86 -16.51 49.56
CA LEU A 8 7.95 -15.27 48.79
C LEU A 8 7.57 -15.57 47.33
N PHE A 9 6.38 -15.15 46.91
CA PHE A 9 5.99 -15.15 45.51
C PHE A 9 6.54 -13.87 44.85
N THR A 10 7.68 -13.96 44.20
CA THR A 10 8.15 -12.93 43.25
C THR A 10 7.38 -13.08 41.96
N GLY A 11 6.31 -12.31 41.81
CA GLY A 11 5.61 -12.15 40.57
C GLY A 11 6.52 -11.41 39.56
N PHE A 12 7.08 -12.11 38.61
CA PHE A 12 7.63 -11.51 37.40
C PHE A 12 6.45 -10.89 36.61
N MET A 13 6.25 -9.59 36.74
CA MET A 13 5.46 -8.86 35.77
C MET A 13 6.29 -8.79 34.49
N ILE A 14 6.02 -9.70 33.54
CA ILE A 14 6.42 -9.52 32.16
C ILE A 14 5.53 -8.42 31.64
N SER A 15 6.02 -7.19 31.62
CA SER A 15 5.43 -6.12 30.81
C SER A 15 5.70 -6.48 29.36
N ALA A 16 4.76 -7.18 28.74
CA ALA A 16 4.71 -7.26 27.29
C ALA A 16 4.49 -5.82 26.79
N THR A 17 5.54 -5.16 26.36
CA THR A 17 5.42 -3.95 25.55
C THR A 17 4.95 -4.40 24.18
N SER A 18 3.63 -4.57 24.00
CA SER A 18 3.06 -4.73 22.67
C SER A 18 3.32 -3.42 21.91
N ALA A 19 3.99 -3.51 20.79
CA ALA A 19 4.13 -2.40 19.86
C ALA A 19 2.76 -2.23 19.19
N GLN A 20 1.93 -1.35 19.71
CA GLN A 20 0.64 -1.02 19.10
C GLN A 20 0.82 0.13 18.12
N TRP A 21 -0.05 0.17 17.09
CA TRP A 21 -0.15 1.32 16.21
C TRP A 21 -0.31 2.62 17.02
N ASN A 22 0.52 3.61 16.71
CA ASN A 22 0.45 4.88 17.43
C ASN A 22 -0.64 5.76 16.81
N PRO A 23 -1.69 6.16 17.56
CA PRO A 23 -2.72 7.03 17.03
C PRO A 23 -2.22 8.46 16.78
N ASN A 24 -1.08 8.85 17.34
CA ASN A 24 -0.46 10.14 17.10
C ASN A 24 0.32 10.10 15.77
N THR A 25 -0.21 10.78 14.75
CA THR A 25 0.36 10.84 13.40
C THR A 25 1.68 11.61 13.32
N ASP A 26 2.05 12.37 14.35
CA ASP A 26 3.39 12.97 14.45
C ASP A 26 4.45 11.97 14.90
N GLN A 27 4.05 10.92 15.59
CA GLN A 27 4.97 9.93 16.16
C GLN A 27 5.12 8.69 15.30
N ASN A 28 4.01 8.15 14.78
CA ASN A 28 3.94 6.91 14.02
C ASN A 28 4.61 5.70 14.73
N LEU A 29 4.53 4.51 14.16
CA LEU A 29 5.21 3.32 14.67
C LEU A 29 6.63 3.26 14.08
N SER A 30 7.67 3.34 14.90
CA SER A 30 9.05 3.08 14.47
C SER A 30 9.24 1.58 14.22
N VAL A 31 9.52 1.22 12.96
CA VAL A 31 9.72 -0.18 12.54
C VAL A 31 11.12 -0.65 12.91
N ILE A 32 12.14 0.11 12.51
CA ILE A 32 13.55 -0.16 12.79
C ILE A 32 14.28 1.16 13.04
N ASN A 33 15.38 1.10 13.77
CA ASN A 33 16.19 2.27 14.09
C ASN A 33 17.67 2.04 13.72
N TYR A 34 17.88 1.67 12.46
CA TYR A 34 19.21 1.48 11.89
C TYR A 34 19.43 2.41 10.70
N GLU A 35 20.68 2.79 10.44
CA GLU A 35 21.02 3.44 9.19
C GLU A 35 20.71 2.47 8.03
N ASN A 36 19.92 2.93 7.09
CA ASN A 36 19.40 2.12 5.98
C ASN A 36 19.40 2.92 4.69
N ALA A 37 19.57 2.24 3.55
CA ALA A 37 19.56 2.89 2.24
C ALA A 37 18.14 3.09 1.72
N SER A 38 17.34 2.02 1.70
CA SER A 38 15.99 2.00 1.15
C SER A 38 15.11 1.02 1.92
N GLN A 39 13.80 1.12 1.71
CA GLN A 39 12.83 0.14 2.18
C GLN A 39 11.89 -0.27 1.05
N PHE A 40 11.30 -1.43 1.18
CA PHE A 40 10.20 -1.96 0.38
C PHE A 40 9.18 -2.65 1.27
N SER A 41 7.94 -2.70 0.85
CA SER A 41 6.89 -3.28 1.67
C SER A 41 5.84 -3.98 0.82
N ALA A 42 5.20 -4.99 1.41
CA ALA A 42 4.07 -5.69 0.84
C ALA A 42 3.10 -6.13 1.95
N THR A 43 1.83 -6.28 1.62
CA THR A 43 0.82 -6.78 2.55
C THR A 43 0.40 -8.20 2.17
N THR A 44 0.08 -9.01 3.18
CA THR A 44 -0.50 -10.34 3.02
C THR A 44 -2.02 -10.26 2.92
N ASN A 45 -2.67 -11.31 2.44
CA ASN A 45 -4.14 -11.39 2.38
C ASN A 45 -4.80 -11.48 3.77
N ASP A 46 -4.03 -11.81 4.82
CA ASP A 46 -4.48 -11.83 6.22
C ASP A 46 -4.08 -10.55 7.00
N GLY A 47 -3.53 -9.53 6.32
CA GLY A 47 -3.29 -8.19 6.88
C GLY A 47 -1.96 -8.00 7.61
N LYS A 48 -1.01 -8.94 7.51
CA LYS A 48 0.37 -8.68 7.94
C LYS A 48 1.08 -7.77 6.94
N THR A 49 2.08 -7.04 7.43
CA THR A 49 2.91 -6.16 6.62
C THR A 49 4.35 -6.64 6.64
N TYR A 50 4.88 -7.00 5.48
CA TYR A 50 6.30 -7.22 5.27
C TYR A 50 6.99 -5.89 5.02
N ILE A 51 8.12 -5.66 5.68
CA ILE A 51 8.95 -4.47 5.52
C ILE A 51 10.39 -4.92 5.39
N GLY A 52 10.91 -4.92 4.16
CA GLY A 52 12.31 -5.21 3.88
C GLY A 52 13.13 -3.93 3.79
N PHE A 53 14.40 -4.02 4.11
CA PHE A 53 15.31 -2.87 4.09
C PHE A 53 16.77 -3.28 3.94
N TRP A 54 17.57 -2.34 3.43
CA TRP A 54 19.01 -2.48 3.34
C TRP A 54 19.65 -1.80 4.55
N LYS A 55 20.04 -2.61 5.55
CA LYS A 55 20.76 -2.15 6.73
C LYS A 55 22.20 -1.82 6.37
N LYS A 56 22.64 -0.61 6.67
CA LYS A 56 24.03 -0.22 6.50
C LYS A 56 24.90 -0.86 7.57
N VAL A 57 26.01 -1.43 7.14
CA VAL A 57 27.03 -2.03 8.01
C VAL A 57 28.42 -1.49 7.66
N ALA A 58 29.41 -1.77 8.50
CA ALA A 58 30.78 -1.34 8.24
C ALA A 58 31.35 -2.01 6.97
N ALA A 59 32.26 -1.29 6.30
CA ALA A 59 33.01 -1.85 5.19
C ALA A 59 33.79 -3.12 5.63
N PRO A 60 33.92 -4.13 4.74
CA PRO A 60 33.59 -4.15 3.31
C PRO A 60 32.15 -4.54 3.01
N GLY A 61 31.33 -4.88 4.00
CA GLY A 61 29.96 -5.37 3.80
C GLY A 61 29.00 -4.33 3.21
N ASN A 62 29.16 -3.06 3.57
CA ASN A 62 28.33 -1.91 3.21
C ASN A 62 26.85 -2.05 3.56
N PHE A 63 26.15 -3.07 3.03
CA PHE A 63 24.72 -3.31 3.29
C PHE A 63 24.42 -4.79 3.47
N GLU A 64 23.40 -5.05 4.29
CA GLU A 64 22.77 -6.36 4.49
C GLU A 64 21.28 -6.26 4.18
N LEU A 65 20.70 -7.30 3.58
CA LEU A 65 19.25 -7.37 3.35
C LEU A 65 18.56 -7.90 4.59
N TRP A 66 17.64 -7.13 5.12
CA TRP A 66 16.87 -7.44 6.34
C TRP A 66 15.36 -7.36 6.09
N LEU A 67 14.60 -7.99 6.97
CA LEU A 67 13.13 -8.03 6.95
C LEU A 67 12.55 -7.84 8.35
N GLN A 68 11.48 -7.10 8.47
CA GLN A 68 10.56 -7.08 9.61
C GLN A 68 9.17 -7.46 9.14
N ILE A 69 8.36 -8.07 10.00
CA ILE A 69 6.94 -8.35 9.76
C ILE A 69 6.15 -7.71 10.89
N LEU A 70 5.16 -6.90 10.52
CA LEU A 70 4.17 -6.39 11.48
C LEU A 70 2.88 -7.21 11.33
N ASP A 71 2.26 -7.54 12.44
CA ASP A 71 0.90 -8.07 12.44
C ASP A 71 -0.15 -6.95 12.30
N GLN A 72 -1.43 -7.29 12.34
CA GLN A 72 -2.52 -6.31 12.24
C GLN A 72 -2.54 -5.30 13.39
N ASN A 73 -1.97 -5.61 14.54
CA ASN A 73 -1.88 -4.72 15.70
C ASN A 73 -0.63 -3.81 15.66
N GLY A 74 0.27 -4.04 14.71
CA GLY A 74 1.56 -3.36 14.63
C GLY A 74 2.66 -4.05 15.44
N ASP A 75 2.41 -5.25 15.97
CA ASP A 75 3.41 -6.00 16.71
C ASP A 75 4.48 -6.57 15.78
N LYS A 76 5.75 -6.43 16.16
CA LYS A 76 6.90 -6.90 15.42
C LYS A 76 7.10 -8.40 15.61
N LEU A 77 6.88 -9.19 14.56
CA LEU A 77 6.94 -10.65 14.65
C LEU A 77 8.37 -11.22 14.59
N LEU A 78 9.35 -10.46 14.11
CA LEU A 78 10.76 -10.88 13.99
C LEU A 78 11.67 -10.23 15.04
N GLY A 79 11.11 -9.91 16.21
CA GLY A 79 11.84 -9.22 17.28
C GLY A 79 12.03 -7.73 17.02
N ALA A 80 12.76 -7.03 17.89
CA ALA A 80 12.92 -5.58 17.84
C ALA A 80 13.62 -5.13 16.55
N ASP A 81 14.60 -5.91 16.09
CA ASP A 81 15.53 -5.54 15.04
C ASP A 81 15.17 -6.12 13.66
N GLY A 82 14.23 -7.05 13.62
CA GLY A 82 13.94 -7.82 12.42
C GLY A 82 14.88 -9.01 12.23
N MET A 83 14.89 -9.58 11.03
CA MET A 83 15.65 -10.75 10.65
C MET A 83 16.55 -10.44 9.44
N MET A 84 17.80 -10.85 9.47
CA MET A 84 18.68 -10.79 8.31
C MET A 84 18.28 -11.85 7.29
N LEU A 85 18.00 -11.45 6.05
CA LEU A 85 17.76 -12.34 4.93
C LEU A 85 19.05 -12.75 4.24
N SER A 86 19.99 -11.82 4.06
CA SER A 86 21.27 -12.09 3.43
C SER A 86 22.31 -11.02 3.73
N ASN A 87 23.55 -11.47 3.94
CA ASN A 87 24.76 -10.65 3.92
C ASN A 87 25.74 -11.10 2.81
N GLN A 88 25.30 -11.98 1.92
CA GLN A 88 26.13 -12.59 0.88
C GLN A 88 26.00 -11.91 -0.48
N ILE A 89 25.03 -11.02 -0.66
CA ILE A 89 24.85 -10.31 -1.92
C ILE A 89 25.94 -9.23 -2.01
N PRO A 90 26.71 -9.18 -3.10
CA PRO A 90 27.70 -8.11 -3.28
C PRO A 90 26.99 -6.76 -3.30
N MET A 91 27.25 -5.93 -2.29
CA MET A 91 26.52 -4.70 -2.05
C MET A 91 27.44 -3.50 -2.05
N SER A 92 27.18 -2.54 -2.92
CA SER A 92 27.71 -1.18 -2.83
C SER A 92 26.57 -0.19 -2.59
N THR A 93 26.80 1.10 -2.83
CA THR A 93 25.86 2.18 -2.53
C THR A 93 24.54 2.16 -3.32
N TYR A 94 24.34 1.28 -4.30
CA TYR A 94 23.22 1.34 -5.27
C TYR A 94 22.50 0.01 -5.47
N THR A 95 22.29 -0.76 -4.43
CA THR A 95 21.45 -1.95 -4.58
C THR A 95 20.00 -1.54 -4.58
N ALA A 96 19.28 -1.93 -5.62
CA ALA A 96 17.85 -1.70 -5.75
C ALA A 96 17.08 -2.99 -5.50
N VAL A 97 15.93 -2.87 -4.85
CA VAL A 97 14.90 -3.89 -4.85
C VAL A 97 14.01 -3.60 -6.04
N GLU A 98 13.97 -4.52 -6.98
CA GLU A 98 13.25 -4.32 -8.24
C GLU A 98 11.81 -4.83 -8.17
N THR A 99 11.57 -5.91 -7.42
CA THR A 99 10.23 -6.49 -7.28
C THR A 99 9.98 -7.01 -5.89
N THR A 100 8.80 -6.70 -5.37
CA THR A 100 8.26 -7.28 -4.14
C THR A 100 6.85 -7.74 -4.43
N VAL A 101 6.57 -9.02 -4.22
CA VAL A 101 5.25 -9.62 -4.48
C VAL A 101 4.92 -10.66 -3.42
N VAL A 102 3.63 -10.79 -3.10
CA VAL A 102 3.11 -11.80 -2.17
C VAL A 102 2.23 -12.78 -2.95
N ASP A 103 2.46 -14.09 -2.76
CA ASP A 103 1.64 -15.12 -3.38
C ASP A 103 0.31 -15.38 -2.63
N ALA A 104 -0.53 -16.25 -3.19
CA ALA A 104 -1.82 -16.63 -2.58
C ALA A 104 -1.68 -17.29 -1.20
N SER A 105 -0.51 -17.87 -0.90
CA SER A 105 -0.17 -18.48 0.40
C SER A 105 0.46 -17.49 1.37
N ASN A 106 0.47 -16.20 1.02
CA ASN A 106 1.09 -15.11 1.78
C ASN A 106 2.63 -15.18 1.88
N ASN A 107 3.33 -15.97 1.06
CA ASN A 107 4.77 -15.91 1.00
C ASN A 107 5.21 -14.63 0.28
N LEU A 108 6.23 -13.96 0.85
CA LEU A 108 6.89 -12.83 0.22
C LEU A 108 7.97 -13.31 -0.75
N TYR A 109 8.00 -12.73 -1.94
CA TYR A 109 9.12 -12.82 -2.86
C TYR A 109 9.78 -11.45 -3.01
N VAL A 110 11.11 -11.44 -3.00
CA VAL A 110 11.92 -10.23 -3.15
C VAL A 110 12.98 -10.45 -4.21
N GLY A 111 12.91 -9.68 -5.28
CA GLY A 111 13.91 -9.66 -6.35
C GLY A 111 14.90 -8.52 -6.14
N VAL A 112 16.20 -8.82 -6.16
CA VAL A 112 17.27 -7.85 -5.94
C VAL A 112 18.42 -8.04 -6.93
N THR A 113 19.11 -6.94 -7.24
CA THR A 113 20.34 -6.96 -8.05
C THR A 113 21.52 -6.58 -7.17
N GLY A 114 22.54 -7.43 -7.12
CA GLY A 114 23.82 -7.13 -6.49
C GLY A 114 24.67 -6.21 -7.35
N THR A 115 25.53 -5.42 -6.71
CA THR A 115 26.40 -4.43 -7.38
C THR A 115 27.83 -4.94 -7.62
N GLY A 116 28.11 -6.19 -7.30
CA GLY A 116 29.41 -6.83 -7.53
C GLY A 116 29.68 -7.17 -9.00
N ALA A 117 30.84 -7.77 -9.25
CA ALA A 117 31.20 -8.24 -10.57
C ALA A 117 30.13 -9.18 -11.12
N GLY A 118 29.74 -8.96 -12.38
CA GLY A 118 28.69 -9.74 -13.04
C GLY A 118 27.27 -9.35 -12.67
N THR A 119 27.04 -8.33 -11.83
CA THR A 119 25.69 -7.86 -11.45
C THR A 119 24.71 -9.00 -11.18
N PRO A 120 24.98 -9.86 -10.17
CA PRO A 120 24.15 -11.04 -9.93
C PRO A 120 22.76 -10.64 -9.44
N ALA A 121 21.72 -11.23 -10.01
CA ALA A 121 20.35 -11.06 -9.58
C ALA A 121 19.90 -12.23 -8.71
N TYR A 122 19.19 -11.94 -7.63
CA TYR A 122 18.70 -12.91 -6.66
C TYR A 122 17.20 -12.77 -6.42
N VAL A 123 16.58 -13.89 -6.10
CA VAL A 123 15.20 -13.92 -5.59
C VAL A 123 15.17 -14.63 -4.25
N PHE A 124 14.55 -14.02 -3.27
CA PHE A 124 14.30 -14.58 -1.95
C PHE A 124 12.83 -14.96 -1.83
N LYS A 125 12.54 -16.02 -1.07
CA LYS A 125 11.18 -16.42 -0.67
C LYS A 125 11.11 -16.55 0.84
N VAL A 126 10.14 -15.86 1.47
CA VAL A 126 9.95 -15.85 2.93
C VAL A 126 8.51 -16.17 3.26
N THR A 127 8.29 -17.07 4.22
CA THR A 127 6.94 -17.42 4.70
C THR A 127 6.35 -16.33 5.59
N PRO A 128 5.01 -16.30 5.82
CA PRO A 128 4.37 -15.35 6.72
C PRO A 128 4.76 -15.51 8.20
N GLN A 129 5.52 -16.55 8.55
CA GLN A 129 6.15 -16.74 9.86
C GLN A 129 7.60 -16.22 9.92
N GLY A 130 8.11 -15.67 8.81
CA GLY A 130 9.47 -15.17 8.73
C GLY A 130 10.53 -16.23 8.40
N THR A 131 10.14 -17.43 7.96
CA THR A 131 11.11 -18.45 7.58
C THR A 131 11.59 -18.20 6.15
N SER A 132 12.90 -18.05 5.95
CA SER A 132 13.49 -18.01 4.61
C SER A 132 13.43 -19.41 3.98
N VAL A 133 12.68 -19.55 2.88
CA VAL A 133 12.54 -20.82 2.15
C VAL A 133 13.81 -21.12 1.37
N TRP A 134 14.46 -20.09 0.83
CA TRP A 134 15.74 -20.16 0.13
C TRP A 134 16.76 -19.32 0.92
N PRO A 135 17.52 -19.91 1.87
CA PRO A 135 18.30 -19.17 2.88
C PRO A 135 19.27 -18.12 2.34
N ASN A 136 19.80 -18.32 1.13
CA ASN A 136 20.71 -17.36 0.49
C ASN A 136 20.09 -16.75 -0.77
N GLY A 137 18.77 -16.93 -0.96
CA GLY A 137 18.12 -16.65 -2.22
C GLY A 137 18.54 -17.63 -3.32
N ILE A 138 17.86 -17.57 -4.44
CA ILE A 138 18.28 -18.23 -5.68
C ILE A 138 18.92 -17.21 -6.60
N ASN A 139 20.07 -17.53 -7.18
CA ASN A 139 20.69 -16.72 -8.22
C ASN A 139 19.94 -16.98 -9.53
N VAL A 140 19.31 -15.93 -10.07
CA VAL A 140 18.52 -16.01 -11.30
C VAL A 140 19.26 -15.53 -12.54
N GLY A 141 20.55 -15.24 -12.40
CA GLY A 141 21.43 -14.86 -13.49
C GLY A 141 22.22 -13.59 -13.24
N SER A 142 22.96 -13.15 -14.25
CA SER A 142 23.67 -11.88 -14.27
C SER A 142 22.81 -10.84 -14.98
N GLY A 143 22.28 -9.85 -14.24
CA GLY A 143 21.39 -8.86 -14.84
C GLY A 143 20.68 -7.95 -13.84
N TYR A 144 19.78 -7.16 -14.38
CA TYR A 144 19.04 -6.13 -13.67
C TYR A 144 17.52 -6.39 -13.74
N LEU A 145 16.76 -5.66 -12.93
CA LEU A 145 15.28 -5.61 -13.00
C LEU A 145 14.62 -7.00 -12.82
N PRO A 146 14.95 -7.78 -11.76
CA PRO A 146 14.27 -9.06 -11.57
C PRO A 146 12.77 -8.83 -11.31
N THR A 147 11.95 -9.10 -12.34
CA THR A 147 10.49 -9.05 -12.26
C THR A 147 9.99 -10.44 -11.93
N ILE A 148 9.15 -10.57 -10.88
CA ILE A 148 8.72 -11.85 -10.34
C ILE A 148 7.22 -11.98 -10.49
N LEU A 149 6.77 -13.13 -11.00
CA LEU A 149 5.38 -13.53 -11.03
C LEU A 149 5.23 -14.88 -10.28
N PRO A 150 4.63 -14.91 -9.09
CA PRO A 150 4.17 -16.15 -8.49
C PRO A 150 3.03 -16.76 -9.32
N LEU A 151 3.10 -18.05 -9.59
CA LEU A 151 2.09 -18.79 -10.33
C LEU A 151 1.15 -19.57 -9.39
N SER A 152 -0.05 -19.87 -9.87
CA SER A 152 -1.07 -20.63 -9.12
C SER A 152 -0.64 -22.03 -8.72
N ASN A 153 0.34 -22.63 -9.41
CA ASN A 153 0.94 -23.92 -9.08
C ASN A 153 2.12 -23.84 -8.08
N ASN A 154 2.35 -22.67 -7.45
CA ASN A 154 3.42 -22.33 -6.50
C ASN A 154 4.84 -22.22 -7.11
N ASP A 155 5.00 -22.30 -8.41
CA ASP A 155 6.23 -21.91 -9.10
C ASP A 155 6.32 -20.39 -9.20
N ILE A 156 7.44 -19.89 -9.69
CA ILE A 156 7.58 -18.48 -10.06
C ILE A 156 8.15 -18.33 -11.46
N VAL A 157 7.79 -17.25 -12.12
CA VAL A 157 8.47 -16.79 -13.34
C VAL A 157 9.26 -15.55 -13.01
N VAL A 158 10.52 -15.52 -13.45
CA VAL A 158 11.42 -14.38 -13.23
C VAL A 158 11.94 -13.89 -14.56
N GLY A 159 11.78 -12.58 -14.79
CA GLY A 159 12.38 -11.88 -15.93
C GLY A 159 13.51 -10.97 -15.48
N ILE A 160 14.61 -10.96 -16.21
CA ILE A 160 15.75 -10.06 -15.99
C ILE A 160 16.17 -9.39 -17.30
N LEU A 161 16.73 -8.19 -17.20
CA LEU A 161 17.56 -7.61 -18.24
C LEU A 161 18.99 -8.10 -18.02
N PRO A 162 19.57 -8.93 -18.91
CA PRO A 162 20.94 -9.41 -18.74
C PRO A 162 21.97 -8.27 -18.61
N ALA A 163 23.06 -8.50 -17.91
CA ALA A 163 24.13 -7.52 -17.75
C ALA A 163 24.75 -7.06 -19.08
N THR A 164 24.64 -7.88 -20.11
CA THR A 164 24.98 -7.53 -21.51
C THR A 164 24.04 -6.52 -22.14
N GLN A 165 22.91 -6.21 -21.46
CA GLN A 165 21.90 -5.25 -21.88
C GLN A 165 21.37 -5.48 -23.33
N THR A 166 21.09 -6.73 -23.65
CA THR A 166 20.52 -7.14 -24.94
C THR A 166 19.02 -7.39 -24.84
N ASN A 167 18.60 -8.65 -24.86
CA ASN A 167 17.21 -9.03 -24.75
C ASN A 167 16.93 -9.61 -23.37
N MET A 168 15.76 -9.24 -22.81
CA MET A 168 15.36 -9.80 -21.53
C MET A 168 15.30 -11.33 -21.58
N GLN A 169 15.64 -11.94 -20.48
CA GLN A 169 15.57 -13.37 -20.27
C GLN A 169 14.48 -13.67 -19.24
N VAL A 170 13.70 -14.69 -19.52
CA VAL A 170 12.62 -15.17 -18.65
C VAL A 170 12.88 -16.62 -18.31
N GLN A 171 12.78 -16.99 -17.03
CA GLN A 171 12.92 -18.37 -16.54
C GLN A 171 11.85 -18.70 -15.52
N ARG A 172 11.37 -19.93 -15.55
CA ARG A 172 10.46 -20.47 -14.55
C ARG A 172 11.26 -21.30 -13.53
N TYR A 173 10.96 -21.10 -12.25
CA TYR A 173 11.57 -21.82 -11.13
C TYR A 173 10.49 -22.56 -10.34
N ASN A 174 10.77 -23.79 -9.93
CA ASN A 174 9.88 -24.59 -9.11
C ASN A 174 9.95 -24.18 -7.62
N THR A 175 9.16 -24.81 -6.79
CA THR A 175 9.09 -24.54 -5.34
C THR A 175 10.41 -24.71 -4.60
N ALA A 176 11.31 -25.56 -5.12
CA ALA A 176 12.67 -25.75 -4.60
C ALA A 176 13.69 -24.70 -5.11
N GLY A 177 13.25 -23.78 -5.97
CA GLY A 177 14.14 -22.77 -6.57
C GLY A 177 14.99 -23.30 -7.73
N GLN A 178 14.64 -24.45 -8.30
CA GLN A 178 15.35 -25.02 -9.45
C GLN A 178 14.71 -24.55 -10.76
N PRO A 179 15.50 -24.25 -11.81
CA PRO A 179 14.95 -23.86 -13.11
C PRO A 179 14.12 -25.01 -13.70
N VAL A 180 12.96 -24.67 -14.24
CA VAL A 180 12.03 -25.64 -14.88
C VAL A 180 12.36 -25.78 -16.36
N TRP A 181 12.65 -24.67 -17.04
CA TRP A 181 13.06 -24.73 -18.46
C TRP A 181 14.54 -25.01 -18.55
N ALA A 182 14.95 -25.76 -19.57
CA ALA A 182 16.36 -26.14 -19.77
C ALA A 182 17.28 -24.91 -19.97
N THR A 183 16.74 -23.88 -20.59
CA THR A 183 17.40 -22.58 -20.80
C THR A 183 16.39 -21.45 -20.62
N PRO A 184 16.81 -20.26 -20.15
CA PRO A 184 15.96 -19.08 -20.13
C PRO A 184 15.46 -18.74 -21.55
N ILE A 185 14.25 -18.22 -21.64
CA ILE A 185 13.68 -17.75 -22.91
C ILE A 185 14.11 -16.31 -23.13
N GLY A 186 14.70 -16.04 -24.29
CA GLY A 186 14.97 -14.68 -24.74
C GLY A 186 13.75 -14.06 -25.41
N ILE A 187 13.27 -12.93 -24.92
CA ILE A 187 12.26 -12.13 -25.64
C ILE A 187 12.99 -11.18 -26.57
N VAL A 188 13.16 -11.64 -27.78
CA VAL A 188 14.05 -11.01 -28.77
C VAL A 188 13.39 -9.78 -29.39
N SER A 189 14.16 -8.71 -29.52
CA SER A 189 13.79 -7.59 -30.39
C SER A 189 14.00 -8.01 -31.86
N ASP A 190 13.07 -7.63 -32.73
CA ASP A 190 13.20 -7.73 -34.19
C ASP A 190 14.33 -6.84 -34.75
N ASP A 191 14.84 -5.93 -33.96
CA ASP A 191 15.90 -4.99 -34.27
C ASP A 191 17.09 -5.22 -33.32
N PRO A 192 18.25 -5.70 -33.84
CA PRO A 192 19.42 -6.00 -33.00
C PRO A 192 20.05 -4.78 -32.33
N THR A 193 19.69 -3.56 -32.76
CA THR A 193 20.14 -2.31 -32.12
C THR A 193 19.29 -1.92 -30.91
N LYS A 194 18.19 -2.65 -30.65
CA LYS A 194 17.28 -2.41 -29.54
C LYS A 194 17.41 -3.49 -28.49
N GLN A 195 17.20 -3.11 -27.24
CA GLN A 195 17.16 -4.02 -26.10
C GLN A 195 15.73 -4.12 -25.54
N THR A 196 15.42 -5.28 -24.96
CA THR A 196 14.17 -5.49 -24.24
C THR A 196 14.45 -5.60 -22.73
N ALA A 197 13.55 -5.08 -21.89
CA ALA A 197 13.65 -5.15 -20.44
C ALA A 197 12.28 -5.43 -19.82
N PRO A 198 12.18 -6.27 -18.78
CA PRO A 198 10.89 -6.61 -18.18
C PRO A 198 10.21 -5.39 -17.55
N SER A 199 8.89 -5.36 -17.57
CA SER A 199 8.04 -4.42 -16.82
C SER A 199 7.10 -5.19 -15.91
N ASP A 200 6.04 -5.80 -16.45
CA ASP A 200 5.01 -6.48 -15.67
C ASP A 200 4.66 -7.84 -16.28
N PHE A 201 4.47 -8.83 -15.41
CA PHE A 201 4.05 -10.18 -15.79
C PHE A 201 2.76 -10.56 -15.09
N PHE A 202 1.88 -11.28 -15.79
CA PHE A 202 0.59 -11.74 -15.27
C PHE A 202 0.33 -13.18 -15.64
N GLU A 203 -0.15 -13.96 -14.69
CA GLU A 203 -0.73 -15.25 -14.98
C GLU A 203 -2.09 -15.08 -15.65
N LEU A 204 -2.29 -15.77 -16.74
CA LEU A 204 -3.53 -15.81 -17.50
C LEU A 204 -4.19 -17.18 -17.36
N PRO A 205 -5.49 -17.33 -17.70
CA PRO A 205 -6.13 -18.65 -17.80
C PRO A 205 -5.36 -19.60 -18.74
N ASN A 206 -5.59 -20.90 -18.59
CA ASN A 206 -5.01 -21.96 -19.44
C ASN A 206 -3.49 -22.13 -19.32
N ASN A 207 -2.89 -21.77 -18.17
CA ASN A 207 -1.44 -21.83 -17.95
C ASN A 207 -0.64 -20.98 -18.95
N GLU A 208 -1.16 -19.80 -19.25
CA GLU A 208 -0.50 -18.79 -20.07
C GLU A 208 0.05 -17.65 -19.18
N ILE A 209 0.99 -16.91 -19.71
CA ILE A 209 1.63 -15.75 -19.05
C ILE A 209 1.67 -14.58 -20.03
N ALA A 210 1.14 -13.45 -19.57
CA ALA A 210 1.32 -12.16 -20.21
C ALA A 210 2.64 -11.55 -19.78
N LEU A 211 3.46 -11.14 -20.73
CA LEU A 211 4.70 -10.40 -20.52
C LEU A 211 4.53 -9.00 -21.11
N ILE A 212 4.64 -7.96 -20.29
CA ILE A 212 4.76 -6.57 -20.75
C ILE A 212 6.18 -6.11 -20.50
N PHE A 213 6.79 -5.47 -21.49
CA PHE A 213 8.19 -5.13 -21.44
C PHE A 213 8.52 -3.86 -22.24
N HIS A 214 9.64 -3.25 -21.88
CA HIS A 214 10.21 -2.13 -22.59
C HIS A 214 11.06 -2.59 -23.78
N LYS A 215 10.98 -1.85 -24.88
CA LYS A 215 11.87 -1.97 -26.02
C LYS A 215 12.46 -0.60 -26.35
N LYS A 216 13.79 -0.48 -26.31
CA LYS A 216 14.49 0.79 -26.57
C LYS A 216 15.75 0.60 -27.42
N VAL A 217 16.20 1.67 -28.03
CA VAL A 217 17.55 1.76 -28.58
C VAL A 217 18.54 1.88 -27.41
N SER A 218 19.64 1.13 -27.46
CA SER A 218 20.71 1.22 -26.47
C SER A 218 21.16 2.68 -26.26
N ALA A 219 21.47 3.01 -25.01
CA ALA A 219 21.84 4.36 -24.55
C ALA A 219 20.74 5.45 -24.55
N GLN A 220 19.52 5.17 -25.01
CA GLN A 220 18.39 6.11 -24.86
C GLN A 220 17.69 5.94 -23.52
N THR A 221 17.07 7.02 -23.03
CA THR A 221 16.25 7.01 -21.80
C THR A 221 14.76 6.77 -22.07
N THR A 222 14.35 6.84 -23.34
CA THR A 222 12.98 6.60 -23.78
C THR A 222 12.84 5.21 -24.38
N SER A 223 11.68 4.62 -24.22
CA SER A 223 11.35 3.30 -24.73
C SER A 223 9.91 3.26 -25.22
N TYR A 224 9.52 2.13 -25.80
CA TYR A 224 8.14 1.81 -26.13
C TYR A 224 7.72 0.54 -25.40
N LEU A 225 6.44 0.44 -25.08
CA LEU A 225 5.89 -0.73 -24.40
C LEU A 225 5.44 -1.76 -25.44
N PHE A 226 5.80 -3.01 -25.18
CA PHE A 226 5.42 -4.18 -25.96
C PHE A 226 4.84 -5.26 -25.06
N ALA A 227 4.08 -6.17 -25.64
CA ALA A 227 3.53 -7.33 -24.95
C ALA A 227 3.79 -8.61 -25.76
N GLN A 228 4.01 -9.71 -25.06
CA GLN A 228 4.11 -11.06 -25.60
C GLN A 228 3.38 -12.04 -24.69
N LYS A 229 2.92 -13.15 -25.23
CA LYS A 229 2.31 -14.24 -24.50
C LYS A 229 3.16 -15.50 -24.61
N ILE A 230 3.37 -16.18 -23.48
CA ILE A 230 4.02 -17.48 -23.40
C ILE A 230 3.15 -18.47 -22.64
N ASP A 231 3.36 -19.77 -22.83
CA ASP A 231 2.76 -20.80 -21.98
C ASP A 231 3.67 -21.16 -20.78
N PHE A 232 3.20 -22.00 -19.86
CA PHE A 232 3.98 -22.48 -18.72
C PHE A 232 5.18 -23.37 -19.11
N ASN A 233 5.24 -23.89 -20.34
CA ASN A 233 6.39 -24.63 -20.85
C ASN A 233 7.44 -23.70 -21.50
N GLY A 234 7.13 -22.41 -21.61
CA GLY A 234 8.02 -21.42 -22.17
C GLY A 234 7.88 -21.22 -23.68
N ASN A 235 6.84 -21.78 -24.31
CA ASN A 235 6.60 -21.59 -25.73
C ASN A 235 5.95 -20.23 -25.98
N ILE A 236 6.52 -19.48 -26.93
CA ILE A 236 5.94 -18.22 -27.40
C ILE A 236 4.63 -18.52 -28.13
N GLN A 237 3.55 -17.82 -27.72
CA GLN A 237 2.20 -18.05 -28.25
C GLN A 237 1.85 -17.12 -29.40
N TRP A 238 2.48 -15.94 -29.50
CA TRP A 238 2.30 -15.04 -30.64
C TRP A 238 3.50 -15.16 -31.59
N SER A 239 3.37 -16.03 -32.59
CA SER A 239 4.43 -16.40 -33.54
C SER A 239 4.88 -15.23 -34.42
N ASP A 240 3.97 -14.28 -34.70
CA ASP A 240 4.25 -13.09 -35.52
C ASP A 240 5.05 -12.01 -34.76
N GLY A 241 5.43 -12.32 -33.52
CA GLY A 241 6.22 -11.47 -32.64
C GLY A 241 5.39 -10.70 -31.63
N PRO A 242 6.05 -9.91 -30.77
CA PRO A 242 5.39 -9.12 -29.75
C PRO A 242 4.57 -7.97 -30.36
N ILE A 243 3.42 -7.69 -29.75
CA ILE A 243 2.58 -6.54 -30.13
C ILE A 243 3.05 -5.27 -29.42
N GLN A 244 3.00 -4.14 -30.13
CA GLN A 244 3.25 -2.84 -29.53
C GLN A 244 2.02 -2.38 -28.75
N VAL A 245 2.20 -2.08 -27.44
CA VAL A 245 1.13 -1.65 -26.54
C VAL A 245 0.66 -0.24 -26.90
N SER A 246 1.61 0.64 -27.23
CA SER A 246 1.35 2.03 -27.65
C SER A 246 2.47 2.53 -28.56
N THR A 247 2.14 3.44 -29.49
CA THR A 247 3.13 4.16 -30.30
C THR A 247 3.77 5.34 -29.57
N LYS A 248 3.22 5.68 -28.39
CA LYS A 248 3.77 6.76 -27.56
C LYS A 248 4.98 6.25 -26.77
N SER A 249 6.02 7.07 -26.72
CA SER A 249 7.22 6.74 -25.94
C SER A 249 6.99 6.94 -24.44
N VAL A 250 7.64 6.11 -23.65
CA VAL A 250 7.61 6.11 -22.19
C VAL A 250 9.02 6.17 -21.62
N ALA A 251 9.16 6.54 -20.36
CA ALA A 251 10.43 6.47 -19.67
C ALA A 251 10.89 4.99 -19.53
N TYR A 252 12.16 4.74 -19.78
CA TYR A 252 12.75 3.42 -19.64
C TYR A 252 12.94 3.05 -18.17
N ASN A 253 12.76 1.77 -17.83
CA ASN A 253 12.88 1.23 -16.48
C ASN A 253 11.89 1.84 -15.46
N VAL A 254 10.78 2.40 -15.92
CA VAL A 254 9.69 2.81 -15.04
C VAL A 254 8.67 1.69 -15.01
N LYS A 255 8.31 1.26 -13.79
CA LYS A 255 7.17 0.37 -13.59
C LYS A 255 5.89 1.20 -13.60
N TYR A 256 4.97 0.83 -14.47
CA TYR A 256 3.67 1.47 -14.61
C TYR A 256 2.62 0.74 -13.77
N SER A 257 1.36 1.09 -13.94
CA SER A 257 0.27 0.49 -13.19
C SER A 257 -0.55 -0.43 -14.07
N ALA A 258 -0.76 -1.67 -13.64
CA ALA A 258 -1.49 -2.65 -14.43
C ALA A 258 -2.43 -3.48 -13.57
N VAL A 259 -3.54 -3.91 -14.16
CA VAL A 259 -4.52 -4.83 -13.56
C VAL A 259 -4.98 -5.86 -14.59
N VAL A 260 -5.30 -7.05 -14.13
CA VAL A 260 -5.71 -8.18 -14.98
C VAL A 260 -7.15 -8.59 -14.67
N ASP A 261 -7.92 -8.90 -15.72
CA ASP A 261 -9.28 -9.46 -15.66
C ASP A 261 -9.38 -10.63 -16.66
N GLY A 262 -9.20 -11.85 -16.18
CA GLY A 262 -9.10 -13.03 -17.03
C GLY A 262 -7.93 -12.93 -18.02
N SER A 263 -8.22 -12.92 -19.31
CA SER A 263 -7.21 -12.77 -20.38
C SER A 263 -7.07 -11.32 -20.86
N VAL A 264 -7.58 -10.34 -20.10
CA VAL A 264 -7.48 -8.92 -20.45
C VAL A 264 -6.56 -8.24 -19.45
N VAL A 265 -5.60 -7.47 -19.94
CA VAL A 265 -4.75 -6.57 -19.12
C VAL A 265 -5.13 -5.13 -19.44
N TYR A 266 -5.40 -4.37 -18.40
CA TYR A 266 -5.50 -2.91 -18.45
C TYR A 266 -4.19 -2.33 -17.95
N TYR A 267 -3.63 -1.38 -18.69
CA TYR A 267 -2.31 -0.82 -18.43
C TYR A 267 -2.36 0.70 -18.43
N GLY A 268 -2.11 1.31 -17.26
CA GLY A 268 -2.04 2.77 -17.10
C GLY A 268 -0.60 3.22 -17.20
N TYR A 269 -0.32 4.20 -18.07
CA TYR A 269 1.02 4.71 -18.29
C TYR A 269 1.02 6.22 -18.52
N SER A 270 2.17 6.85 -18.30
CA SER A 270 2.39 8.26 -18.64
C SER A 270 3.46 8.37 -19.71
N THR A 271 3.23 9.21 -20.68
CA THR A 271 4.18 9.50 -21.76
C THR A 271 4.83 10.87 -21.55
N GLY A 272 6.05 11.05 -22.05
CA GLY A 272 6.76 12.32 -22.04
C GLY A 272 7.22 12.66 -23.46
N GLN A 273 6.32 13.09 -24.31
CA GLN A 273 6.62 13.48 -25.70
C GLN A 273 6.52 14.99 -25.89
N SER A 274 7.38 15.54 -26.74
CA SER A 274 7.32 16.97 -27.13
C SER A 274 7.28 17.94 -25.96
N ASN A 275 8.02 17.65 -24.88
CA ASN A 275 8.06 18.40 -23.62
C ASN A 275 6.70 18.46 -22.89
N ARG A 276 5.81 17.50 -23.15
CA ARG A 276 4.54 17.34 -22.49
C ARG A 276 4.46 15.96 -21.83
N PHE A 277 3.83 15.90 -20.65
CA PHE A 277 3.46 14.68 -19.97
C PHE A 277 1.95 14.49 -20.06
N ASP A 278 1.53 13.32 -20.56
CA ASP A 278 0.13 12.92 -20.65
C ASP A 278 -0.07 11.51 -20.12
N SER A 279 -1.22 11.26 -19.52
CA SER A 279 -1.64 9.99 -18.94
C SER A 279 -2.56 9.23 -19.88
N TYR A 280 -2.31 7.94 -20.07
CA TYR A 280 -3.06 7.05 -20.93
C TYR A 280 -3.41 5.75 -20.24
N LEU A 281 -4.47 5.09 -20.72
CA LEU A 281 -4.80 3.71 -20.39
C LEU A 281 -4.95 2.89 -21.67
N GLN A 282 -4.40 1.67 -21.65
CA GLN A 282 -4.56 0.71 -22.74
C GLN A 282 -5.27 -0.54 -22.24
N ARG A 283 -6.10 -1.14 -23.10
CA ARG A 283 -6.69 -2.47 -22.92
C ARG A 283 -6.08 -3.43 -23.94
N ILE A 284 -5.56 -4.55 -23.45
CA ILE A 284 -4.93 -5.58 -24.27
C ILE A 284 -5.65 -6.90 -24.03
N ASN A 285 -6.22 -7.47 -25.08
CA ASN A 285 -6.80 -8.80 -25.02
C ASN A 285 -5.71 -9.83 -25.32
N PHE A 286 -5.25 -10.57 -24.32
CA PHE A 286 -4.20 -11.58 -24.51
C PHE A 286 -4.71 -12.87 -25.18
N SER A 287 -6.03 -13.05 -25.38
CA SER A 287 -6.58 -14.13 -26.20
C SER A 287 -6.15 -14.03 -27.66
N ASP A 288 -6.11 -12.82 -28.22
CA ASP A 288 -5.95 -12.57 -29.65
C ASP A 288 -4.99 -11.42 -29.99
N GLY A 289 -4.42 -10.72 -28.98
CA GLY A 289 -3.54 -9.58 -29.15
C GLY A 289 -4.24 -8.27 -29.52
N ASN A 290 -5.58 -8.24 -29.57
CA ASN A 290 -6.33 -7.05 -29.96
C ASN A 290 -6.28 -5.96 -28.88
N LYS A 291 -6.31 -4.70 -29.32
CA LYS A 291 -6.39 -3.48 -28.50
C LYS A 291 -7.67 -2.72 -28.82
N PRO A 292 -8.81 -3.06 -28.19
CA PRO A 292 -10.11 -2.46 -28.52
C PRO A 292 -10.19 -0.95 -28.28
N TRP A 293 -9.32 -0.39 -27.43
CA TRP A 293 -9.28 1.05 -27.14
C TRP A 293 -8.41 1.85 -28.13
N GLY A 294 -7.98 1.23 -29.22
CA GLY A 294 -7.15 1.86 -30.24
C GLY A 294 -5.66 1.60 -30.07
N ILE A 295 -4.86 2.18 -30.95
CA ILE A 295 -3.42 1.89 -31.03
C ILE A 295 -2.66 2.36 -29.79
N ASP A 296 -3.06 3.50 -29.22
CA ASP A 296 -2.45 4.11 -28.04
C ASP A 296 -3.30 3.97 -26.79
N GLY A 297 -4.47 3.31 -26.87
CA GLY A 297 -5.45 3.30 -25.80
C GLY A 297 -6.24 4.61 -25.73
N VAL A 298 -6.70 4.95 -24.53
CA VAL A 298 -7.50 6.15 -24.28
C VAL A 298 -6.72 7.15 -23.43
N ASP A 299 -6.86 8.42 -23.79
CA ASP A 299 -6.32 9.54 -23.04
C ASP A 299 -7.08 9.70 -21.72
N PHE A 300 -6.40 10.04 -20.64
CA PHE A 300 -7.00 10.23 -19.33
C PHE A 300 -8.04 11.36 -19.35
N ASP A 301 -7.74 12.44 -20.07
CA ASP A 301 -8.68 13.53 -20.34
C ASP A 301 -8.46 14.14 -21.74
N VAL A 302 -9.10 15.27 -22.04
CA VAL A 302 -8.90 16.03 -23.29
C VAL A 302 -8.20 17.37 -23.04
N ASN A 303 -7.85 17.67 -21.82
CA ASN A 303 -7.24 18.94 -21.45
C ASN A 303 -5.75 18.96 -21.84
N GLN A 304 -5.36 19.96 -22.61
CA GLN A 304 -3.98 20.11 -23.08
C GLN A 304 -3.21 21.23 -22.34
N THR A 305 -3.79 21.80 -21.28
CA THR A 305 -3.18 22.95 -20.55
C THR A 305 -2.33 22.51 -19.36
N SER A 306 -2.60 21.34 -18.78
CA SER A 306 -1.87 20.76 -17.66
C SER A 306 -1.04 19.58 -18.09
N PHE A 307 0.02 19.25 -17.36
CA PHE A 307 0.76 18.01 -17.51
C PHE A 307 0.17 16.96 -16.57
N GLU A 308 0.08 15.71 -17.05
CA GLU A 308 -0.44 14.55 -16.32
C GLU A 308 0.66 13.52 -16.13
N LYS A 309 0.84 13.07 -14.90
CA LYS A 309 1.92 12.16 -14.53
C LYS A 309 1.45 11.09 -13.55
N ASN A 310 2.26 10.05 -13.42
CA ASN A 310 2.08 9.02 -12.40
C ASN A 310 0.72 8.32 -12.46
N THR A 311 0.25 7.98 -13.67
CA THR A 311 -1.01 7.25 -13.84
C THR A 311 -1.04 6.00 -12.99
N ARG A 312 -2.05 5.86 -12.13
CA ARG A 312 -2.33 4.64 -11.37
C ARG A 312 -3.74 4.17 -11.68
N ILE A 313 -3.89 2.86 -11.83
CA ILE A 313 -5.18 2.24 -12.12
C ILE A 313 -5.52 1.17 -11.10
N ALA A 314 -6.80 0.95 -10.88
CA ALA A 314 -7.31 -0.12 -10.04
C ALA A 314 -8.61 -0.68 -10.60
N PHE A 315 -8.84 -1.98 -10.37
CA PHE A 315 -9.99 -2.71 -10.87
C PHE A 315 -10.48 -3.71 -9.82
N SER A 316 -11.79 -3.82 -9.68
CA SER A 316 -12.43 -4.90 -8.93
C SER A 316 -13.00 -5.93 -9.90
N SER A 317 -12.77 -7.21 -9.61
CA SER A 317 -13.36 -8.30 -10.40
C SER A 317 -14.88 -8.13 -10.51
N GLY A 318 -15.41 -8.24 -11.74
CA GLY A 318 -16.83 -8.02 -12.03
C GLY A 318 -17.25 -6.56 -12.18
N SER A 319 -16.38 -5.57 -11.92
CA SER A 319 -16.67 -4.16 -12.20
C SER A 319 -16.84 -3.91 -13.69
N PRO A 320 -17.80 -3.07 -14.12
CA PRO A 320 -17.92 -2.65 -15.52
C PRO A 320 -16.91 -1.56 -15.92
N TYR A 321 -16.08 -1.08 -15.00
CA TYR A 321 -15.14 0.02 -15.23
C TYR A 321 -13.81 -0.18 -14.51
N VAL A 322 -12.82 0.55 -15.00
CA VAL A 322 -11.49 0.69 -14.42
C VAL A 322 -11.36 2.08 -13.81
N TRP A 323 -10.87 2.16 -12.58
CA TRP A 323 -10.53 3.43 -11.94
C TRP A 323 -9.12 3.86 -12.33
N ALA A 324 -8.93 5.16 -12.47
CA ALA A 324 -7.62 5.76 -12.70
C ALA A 324 -7.47 7.07 -11.92
N ILE A 325 -6.25 7.35 -11.45
CA ILE A 325 -5.84 8.65 -10.91
C ILE A 325 -4.59 9.14 -11.62
N ALA A 326 -4.43 10.45 -11.69
CA ALA A 326 -3.25 11.09 -12.27
C ALA A 326 -2.90 12.38 -11.52
N ASN A 327 -1.60 12.60 -11.34
CA ASN A 327 -1.08 13.86 -10.81
C ASN A 327 -1.09 14.93 -11.91
N TYR A 328 -1.78 16.03 -11.68
CA TYR A 328 -1.79 17.17 -12.58
C TYR A 328 -0.79 18.23 -12.11
N THR A 329 -0.05 18.79 -13.05
CA THR A 329 0.91 19.85 -12.76
C THR A 329 0.81 20.98 -13.78
N THR A 330 1.27 22.17 -13.40
CA THR A 330 1.56 23.24 -14.36
C THR A 330 2.71 22.80 -15.27
N THR A 331 2.88 23.47 -16.41
CA THR A 331 4.00 23.23 -17.33
C THR A 331 5.37 23.41 -16.69
N SER A 332 5.49 24.29 -15.69
CA SER A 332 6.70 24.47 -14.88
C SER A 332 6.90 23.38 -13.82
N GLN A 333 5.88 22.52 -13.59
CA GLN A 333 5.86 21.45 -12.58
C GLN A 333 6.08 21.92 -11.13
N GLY A 334 5.94 23.22 -10.86
CA GLY A 334 6.09 23.82 -9.53
C GLY A 334 4.83 23.75 -8.66
N SER A 335 3.69 23.39 -9.24
CA SER A 335 2.40 23.22 -8.57
C SER A 335 1.78 21.91 -9.00
N GLY A 336 1.06 21.27 -8.09
CA GLY A 336 0.45 19.97 -8.37
C GLY A 336 -0.93 19.82 -7.74
N GLY A 337 -1.73 18.92 -8.31
CA GLY A 337 -3.06 18.53 -7.87
C GLY A 337 -3.35 17.09 -8.24
N GLU A 338 -4.55 16.62 -7.92
CA GLU A 338 -4.96 15.23 -8.11
C GLU A 338 -6.29 15.16 -8.85
N TYR A 339 -6.37 14.26 -9.83
CA TYR A 339 -7.57 14.04 -10.62
C TYR A 339 -7.90 12.56 -10.70
N VAL A 340 -9.18 12.25 -10.81
CA VAL A 340 -9.71 10.89 -10.92
C VAL A 340 -10.59 10.74 -12.16
N GLN A 341 -10.52 9.57 -12.79
CA GLN A 341 -11.36 9.18 -13.91
C GLN A 341 -11.83 7.73 -13.75
N LYS A 342 -12.97 7.41 -14.34
CA LYS A 342 -13.45 6.05 -14.55
C LYS A 342 -13.54 5.78 -16.06
N PHE A 343 -13.14 4.59 -16.47
CA PHE A 343 -13.23 4.17 -17.87
C PHE A 343 -14.12 2.93 -17.96
N ASP A 344 -15.10 2.96 -18.86
CA ASP A 344 -15.84 1.75 -19.22
C ASP A 344 -14.86 0.69 -19.74
N LYS A 345 -14.85 -0.48 -19.13
CA LYS A 345 -13.85 -1.51 -19.44
C LYS A 345 -13.94 -2.09 -20.86
N ASN A 346 -15.09 -1.96 -21.52
CA ASN A 346 -15.29 -2.50 -22.86
C ASN A 346 -14.95 -1.47 -23.93
N THR A 347 -15.42 -0.25 -23.78
CA THR A 347 -15.33 0.81 -24.80
C THR A 347 -14.18 1.79 -24.56
N GLY A 348 -13.66 1.89 -23.34
CA GLY A 348 -12.71 2.93 -22.95
C GLY A 348 -13.34 4.31 -22.77
N ALA A 349 -14.67 4.42 -22.80
CA ALA A 349 -15.34 5.69 -22.59
C ALA A 349 -15.09 6.24 -21.19
N ARG A 350 -14.79 7.54 -21.07
CA ARG A 350 -14.71 8.25 -19.79
C ARG A 350 -16.09 8.33 -19.17
N LEU A 351 -16.22 7.97 -17.89
CA LEU A 351 -17.51 7.92 -17.16
C LEU A 351 -17.73 9.13 -16.26
N PHE A 352 -16.71 9.97 -16.07
CA PHE A 352 -16.86 11.33 -15.56
C PHE A 352 -16.89 12.32 -16.72
N THR A 353 -16.37 13.53 -16.52
CA THR A 353 -16.25 14.49 -17.62
C THR A 353 -15.03 14.20 -18.49
N ASP A 354 -15.01 14.75 -19.71
CA ASP A 354 -13.86 14.65 -20.61
C ASP A 354 -12.59 15.32 -20.04
N ASN A 355 -12.73 16.24 -19.06
CA ASN A 355 -11.63 16.89 -18.36
C ASN A 355 -11.26 16.19 -17.04
N ALA A 356 -11.71 14.95 -16.83
CA ALA A 356 -11.61 14.22 -15.58
C ALA A 356 -12.30 14.92 -14.40
N LYS A 357 -12.30 14.31 -13.23
CA LYS A 357 -12.85 14.91 -12.01
C LYS A 357 -11.72 15.35 -11.10
N GLN A 358 -11.71 16.64 -10.78
CA GLN A 358 -10.74 17.21 -9.85
C GLN A 358 -11.00 16.70 -8.44
N VAL A 359 -9.99 16.09 -7.81
CA VAL A 359 -9.97 15.75 -6.38
C VAL A 359 -9.34 16.90 -5.59
N PHE A 360 -8.13 17.31 -5.99
CA PHE A 360 -7.46 18.49 -5.46
C PHE A 360 -7.01 19.40 -6.59
N PRO A 361 -7.19 20.74 -6.44
CA PRO A 361 -6.78 21.70 -7.45
C PRO A 361 -5.26 21.74 -7.59
N ILE A 362 -4.76 22.12 -8.76
CA ILE A 362 -3.35 22.42 -8.96
C ILE A 362 -2.98 23.62 -8.08
N SER A 363 -2.11 23.43 -7.11
CA SER A 363 -1.72 24.44 -6.14
C SER A 363 -0.26 24.26 -5.68
N ALA A 364 0.27 25.28 -5.01
CA ALA A 364 1.60 25.23 -4.40
C ALA A 364 1.69 24.23 -3.23
N GLU A 365 0.57 23.85 -2.62
CA GLU A 365 0.51 22.78 -1.60
C GLU A 365 0.84 21.41 -2.18
N PHE A 366 0.76 21.26 -3.49
CA PHE A 366 1.16 20.09 -4.24
C PHE A 366 0.51 18.79 -3.72
N MET A 367 -0.82 18.79 -3.58
CA MET A 367 -1.56 17.61 -3.13
C MET A 367 -1.69 16.61 -4.28
N SER A 368 -0.75 15.70 -4.35
CA SER A 368 -0.64 14.69 -5.41
C SER A 368 -0.46 13.31 -4.78
N HIS A 369 -1.00 12.27 -5.40
CA HIS A 369 -0.79 10.92 -4.88
C HIS A 369 0.67 10.50 -4.96
N SER A 370 1.05 9.66 -4.02
CA SER A 370 2.30 8.88 -4.03
C SER A 370 1.95 7.43 -3.69
N GLY A 371 2.64 6.49 -4.30
CA GLY A 371 2.32 5.07 -4.21
C GLY A 371 1.19 4.65 -5.16
N ASP A 372 0.54 3.53 -4.84
CA ASP A 372 -0.45 2.91 -5.69
C ASP A 372 -1.89 3.35 -5.38
N LEU A 373 -2.78 3.18 -6.37
CA LEU A 373 -4.22 3.24 -6.20
C LEU A 373 -4.73 1.85 -5.81
N HIS A 374 -5.50 1.80 -4.74
CA HIS A 374 -6.19 0.60 -4.30
C HIS A 374 -7.70 0.79 -4.30
N LEU A 375 -8.45 -0.30 -4.18
CA LEU A 375 -9.88 -0.25 -3.99
C LEU A 375 -10.26 -0.87 -2.64
N GLU A 376 -11.04 -0.13 -1.87
CA GLU A 376 -11.74 -0.60 -0.68
C GLU A 376 -13.23 -0.68 -0.97
N GLU A 377 -13.81 -1.87 -0.95
CA GLU A 377 -15.20 -2.13 -1.34
C GLU A 377 -15.57 -1.50 -2.71
N GLY A 378 -14.64 -1.58 -3.69
CA GLY A 378 -14.80 -1.01 -5.03
C GLY A 378 -14.56 0.49 -5.14
N LYS A 379 -14.24 1.18 -4.05
CA LYS A 379 -14.03 2.64 -3.97
C LYS A 379 -12.54 2.97 -3.95
N PRO A 380 -12.09 4.02 -4.67
CA PRO A 380 -10.68 4.41 -4.74
C PRO A 380 -10.14 4.83 -3.38
N TYR A 381 -9.06 4.17 -2.95
CA TYR A 381 -8.23 4.52 -1.81
C TYR A 381 -6.81 4.79 -2.28
N PHE A 382 -6.25 5.92 -1.87
CA PHE A 382 -4.88 6.31 -2.16
C PHE A 382 -4.37 7.30 -1.11
N VAL A 383 -3.08 7.61 -1.14
CA VAL A 383 -2.45 8.56 -0.22
C VAL A 383 -1.90 9.73 -1.01
N VAL A 384 -2.20 10.96 -0.58
CA VAL A 384 -1.64 12.18 -1.13
C VAL A 384 -0.55 12.73 -0.23
N GLU A 385 0.50 13.20 -0.85
CA GLU A 385 1.52 14.03 -0.22
C GLU A 385 1.05 15.48 -0.22
N LYS A 386 1.21 16.16 0.91
CA LYS A 386 0.98 17.60 1.01
C LYS A 386 2.28 18.30 1.33
N ARG A 387 2.66 19.25 0.50
CA ARG A 387 3.78 20.16 0.75
C ARG A 387 3.28 21.42 1.45
N ILE A 388 3.95 21.82 2.51
CA ILE A 388 3.67 23.10 3.17
C ILE A 388 4.79 24.07 2.77
N ASN A 389 4.41 25.18 2.16
CA ASN A 389 5.30 26.19 1.61
C ASN A 389 6.21 25.68 0.47
N THR A 390 7.21 26.46 0.12
CA THR A 390 8.19 26.22 -0.94
C THR A 390 9.17 25.07 -0.66
N ALA A 391 8.95 24.27 0.38
CA ALA A 391 9.74 23.08 0.62
C ALA A 391 9.57 22.10 -0.55
N LEU A 392 10.66 21.67 -1.14
CA LEU A 392 10.68 20.73 -2.29
C LEU A 392 10.22 19.31 -1.92
N LEU A 393 9.98 19.03 -0.64
CA LEU A 393 9.75 17.70 -0.12
C LEU A 393 8.41 17.65 0.63
N PRO A 394 7.66 16.52 0.52
CA PRO A 394 6.38 16.37 1.19
C PRO A 394 6.56 16.43 2.72
N THR A 395 5.68 17.13 3.39
CA THR A 395 5.71 17.31 4.84
C THR A 395 4.61 16.52 5.55
N SER A 396 3.60 16.07 4.84
CA SER A 396 2.57 15.19 5.41
C SER A 396 2.06 14.18 4.40
N LEU A 397 1.58 13.04 4.91
CA LEU A 397 0.91 11.97 4.16
C LEU A 397 -0.53 11.87 4.64
N ASN A 398 -1.46 11.84 3.69
CA ASN A 398 -2.87 11.96 3.96
C ASN A 398 -3.66 10.94 3.13
N ALA A 399 -4.46 10.11 3.79
CA ALA A 399 -5.32 9.13 3.15
C ALA A 399 -6.54 9.78 2.51
N VAL A 400 -6.90 9.33 1.33
CA VAL A 400 -8.11 9.72 0.60
C VAL A 400 -8.91 8.48 0.26
N LEU A 401 -10.21 8.53 0.49
CA LEU A 401 -11.18 7.55 0.02
C LEU A 401 -12.27 8.29 -0.74
N LEU A 402 -12.56 7.84 -1.96
CA LEU A 402 -13.61 8.42 -2.78
C LEU A 402 -14.84 7.50 -2.81
N THR A 403 -16.00 8.08 -3.08
CA THR A 403 -17.22 7.35 -3.39
C THR A 403 -17.21 6.86 -4.84
N ASP A 404 -18.21 6.10 -5.23
CA ASP A 404 -18.37 5.66 -6.62
C ASP A 404 -18.59 6.83 -7.61
N SER A 405 -19.09 7.96 -7.15
CA SER A 405 -19.18 9.20 -7.94
C SER A 405 -17.91 10.05 -7.92
N GLY A 406 -16.82 9.59 -7.28
CA GLY A 406 -15.56 10.31 -7.19
C GLY A 406 -15.58 11.49 -6.22
N ASP A 407 -16.57 11.57 -5.33
CA ASP A 407 -16.62 12.53 -4.23
C ASP A 407 -15.88 11.98 -3.00
N PHE A 408 -15.49 12.84 -2.07
CA PHE A 408 -14.88 12.36 -0.83
C PHE A 408 -15.86 11.49 -0.04
N ALA A 409 -15.43 10.31 0.38
CA ALA A 409 -16.25 9.39 1.16
C ALA A 409 -16.37 9.79 2.63
N TRP A 410 -15.49 10.65 3.10
CA TRP A 410 -15.49 11.19 4.46
C TRP A 410 -15.96 12.65 4.47
N THR A 411 -16.43 13.11 5.61
CA THR A 411 -16.78 14.53 5.82
C THR A 411 -15.58 15.45 5.60
N GLN A 412 -14.39 14.94 5.90
CA GLN A 412 -13.11 15.59 5.59
C GLN A 412 -12.61 15.11 4.24
N GLN A 413 -11.90 15.96 3.51
CA GLN A 413 -11.33 15.59 2.21
C GLN A 413 -10.26 14.50 2.33
N TYR A 414 -9.56 14.43 3.46
CA TYR A 414 -8.53 13.44 3.74
C TYR A 414 -8.37 13.20 5.24
N ILE A 415 -7.77 12.07 5.60
CA ILE A 415 -7.39 11.74 6.98
C ILE A 415 -5.86 11.74 7.07
N PRO A 416 -5.25 12.56 7.96
CA PRO A 416 -3.82 12.57 8.16
C PRO A 416 -3.28 11.21 8.66
N MET A 417 -2.17 10.75 8.09
CA MET A 417 -1.47 9.53 8.48
C MET A 417 -0.07 9.78 9.03
N ALA A 418 0.66 10.78 8.48
CA ALA A 418 1.99 11.16 8.98
C ALA A 418 2.12 12.68 8.86
N THR A 419 2.16 13.37 10.00
CA THR A 419 2.04 14.83 10.08
C THR A 419 3.30 15.51 10.60
N PHE A 420 4.30 14.78 11.10
CA PHE A 420 5.56 15.38 11.51
C PHE A 420 6.18 16.16 10.34
N ASN A 421 6.59 17.42 10.59
CA ASN A 421 7.11 18.28 9.55
C ASN A 421 8.55 17.92 9.19
N ALA A 422 8.71 16.87 8.43
CA ALA A 422 9.98 16.42 7.86
C ALA A 422 9.75 15.78 6.49
N SER A 423 10.82 15.72 5.70
CA SER A 423 10.80 15.00 4.43
C SER A 423 10.47 13.53 4.62
N LYS A 424 9.58 13.02 3.79
CA LYS A 424 9.22 11.61 3.70
C LYS A 424 9.72 11.04 2.38
N SER A 425 10.24 9.82 2.43
CA SER A 425 10.79 9.15 1.25
C SER A 425 10.48 7.66 1.28
N TYR A 426 10.63 6.98 0.15
CA TYR A 426 10.37 5.55 0.00
C TYR A 426 8.98 5.16 0.52
N LEU A 427 7.95 5.93 0.15
CA LEU A 427 6.58 5.66 0.55
C LEU A 427 6.04 4.40 -0.14
N SER A 428 5.57 3.46 0.65
CA SER A 428 4.73 2.35 0.21
C SER A 428 3.30 2.55 0.73
N VAL A 429 2.35 2.61 -0.17
CA VAL A 429 0.90 2.59 0.13
C VAL A 429 0.42 1.19 -0.13
N LEU A 430 0.00 0.49 0.92
CA LEU A 430 -0.35 -0.92 0.82
C LEU A 430 -1.85 -1.11 0.59
N LYS A 431 -2.20 -2.19 -0.12
CA LYS A 431 -3.60 -2.57 -0.33
C LYS A 431 -4.30 -2.74 1.02
N PRO A 432 -5.47 -2.10 1.24
CA PRO A 432 -6.25 -2.33 2.44
C PRO A 432 -6.67 -3.80 2.58
N VAL A 433 -6.55 -4.33 3.80
CA VAL A 433 -6.98 -5.69 4.16
C VAL A 433 -7.78 -5.61 5.44
N ASN A 434 -8.97 -6.23 5.48
CA ASN A 434 -9.88 -6.16 6.63
C ASN A 434 -10.15 -4.72 7.08
N LYS A 435 -10.29 -3.79 6.13
CA LYS A 435 -10.47 -2.34 6.35
C LYS A 435 -9.27 -1.65 7.02
N GLN A 436 -8.16 -2.30 7.13
CA GLN A 436 -6.93 -1.69 7.60
C GLN A 436 -6.04 -1.33 6.42
N ALA A 437 -5.76 -0.05 6.27
CA ALA A 437 -4.81 0.50 5.32
C ALA A 437 -3.50 0.83 6.04
N VAL A 438 -2.38 0.39 5.49
CA VAL A 438 -1.05 0.61 6.06
C VAL A 438 -0.19 1.38 5.07
N ILE A 439 0.58 2.35 5.58
CA ILE A 439 1.66 3.01 4.86
C ILE A 439 2.98 2.74 5.55
N VAL A 440 4.05 2.64 4.78
CA VAL A 440 5.42 2.52 5.28
C VAL A 440 6.27 3.58 4.57
N PHE A 441 7.08 4.31 5.32
CA PHE A 441 7.87 5.42 4.79
C PHE A 441 9.13 5.64 5.61
N LYS A 442 10.10 6.36 5.05
CA LYS A 442 11.29 6.84 5.76
C LYS A 442 11.13 8.30 6.12
N GLU A 443 11.51 8.63 7.34
CA GLU A 443 11.51 10.00 7.86
C GLU A 443 12.67 10.19 8.82
N LYS A 444 13.19 11.43 8.93
CA LYS A 444 14.12 11.82 9.97
C LYS A 444 13.46 12.87 10.86
N LYS A 445 13.02 12.48 12.05
CA LYS A 445 12.49 13.42 13.05
C LYS A 445 13.63 14.17 13.74
N ALA A 446 13.28 15.27 14.43
CA ALA A 446 14.28 16.07 15.13
C ALA A 446 15.04 15.27 16.24
N SER A 447 14.36 14.30 16.84
CA SER A 447 14.94 13.38 17.83
C SER A 447 15.83 12.28 17.23
N ASP A 448 15.77 12.08 15.92
CA ASP A 448 16.42 10.95 15.27
C ASP A 448 17.84 11.33 14.84
N ALA A 449 18.82 10.49 15.16
CA ALA A 449 20.19 10.66 14.65
C ALA A 449 20.26 10.35 13.13
N ILE A 450 19.41 9.44 12.64
CA ILE A 450 19.36 8.91 11.29
C ILE A 450 17.94 8.95 10.74
N SER A 451 17.76 8.65 9.44
CA SER A 451 16.43 8.38 8.88
C SER A 451 15.93 7.02 9.33
N VAL A 452 14.75 6.98 9.91
CA VAL A 452 14.09 5.80 10.47
C VAL A 452 12.97 5.35 9.54
N ILE A 453 12.68 4.05 9.51
CA ILE A 453 11.51 3.51 8.83
C ILE A 453 10.34 3.53 9.80
N TYR A 454 9.29 4.21 9.41
CA TYR A 454 8.03 4.32 10.12
C TYR A 454 6.91 3.62 9.38
N ALA A 455 5.93 3.15 10.13
CA ALA A 455 4.67 2.65 9.60
C ALA A 455 3.50 3.32 10.32
N GLN A 456 2.38 3.44 9.62
CA GLN A 456 1.11 3.91 10.17
C GLN A 456 -0.03 3.14 9.57
N ASN A 457 -1.02 2.82 10.40
CA ASN A 457 -2.27 2.26 9.94
C ASN A 457 -3.40 3.30 10.00
N LEU A 458 -4.42 3.04 9.19
CA LEU A 458 -5.71 3.69 9.25
C LEU A 458 -6.78 2.61 9.14
N VAL A 459 -7.65 2.52 10.14
CA VAL A 459 -8.86 1.71 10.02
C VAL A 459 -9.87 2.50 9.21
N LEU A 460 -10.15 2.02 8.00
CA LEU A 460 -11.09 2.67 7.09
C LEU A 460 -12.51 2.53 7.68
N PRO A 461 -13.21 3.64 7.93
CA PRO A 461 -14.56 3.57 8.44
C PRO A 461 -15.46 2.87 7.43
N ASN A 462 -16.49 2.19 7.91
CA ASN A 462 -17.53 1.67 7.03
C ASN A 462 -18.05 2.81 6.17
N ALA A 463 -17.99 2.67 4.86
CA ALA A 463 -18.64 3.58 3.94
C ALA A 463 -20.15 3.32 4.01
N SER A 464 -20.79 3.59 5.14
CA SER A 464 -22.23 3.64 5.21
C SER A 464 -22.67 4.91 4.47
N LEU A 465 -23.41 4.74 3.39
CA LEU A 465 -24.30 5.75 2.83
C LEU A 465 -25.36 6.07 3.90
N GLY A 466 -24.98 6.85 4.88
CA GLY A 466 -25.85 7.35 5.92
C GLY A 466 -25.17 8.58 6.47
N THR A 467 -25.82 9.71 6.35
CA THR A 467 -25.57 10.89 7.14
C THR A 467 -25.61 10.51 8.63
N ASN A 468 -24.55 9.90 9.10
CA ASN A 468 -24.20 9.96 10.50
C ASN A 468 -23.15 11.07 10.60
N ASP A 469 -23.66 12.30 10.78
CA ASP A 469 -22.94 13.28 11.53
C ASP A 469 -22.28 12.55 12.71
N ILE A 470 -20.97 12.40 12.68
CA ILE A 470 -20.21 12.34 13.91
C ILE A 470 -20.32 13.77 14.45
N VAL A 471 -21.50 14.10 14.94
CA VAL A 471 -21.66 15.08 15.98
C VAL A 471 -20.65 14.58 17.03
N LYS A 472 -19.57 15.32 17.23
CA LYS A 472 -18.80 15.23 18.48
C LYS A 472 -19.87 15.38 19.54
N SER A 473 -20.39 14.27 20.06
CA SER A 473 -21.34 14.28 21.17
C SER A 473 -20.60 15.03 22.25
N LYS A 474 -21.11 16.21 22.60
CA LYS A 474 -20.61 16.93 23.76
C LYS A 474 -20.52 15.88 24.86
N PRO A 475 -19.40 15.78 25.56
CA PRO A 475 -19.25 14.74 26.58
C PRO A 475 -20.43 14.87 27.53
N ILE A 476 -21.17 13.78 27.69
CA ILE A 476 -22.31 13.76 28.61
C ILE A 476 -21.74 13.98 30.00
N THR A 477 -22.11 15.08 30.61
CA THR A 477 -21.68 15.44 31.95
C THR A 477 -22.84 15.23 32.93
N LEU A 478 -22.55 14.51 34.02
CA LEU A 478 -23.49 14.23 35.12
C LEU A 478 -23.18 15.15 36.29
N TYR A 479 -24.19 15.85 36.80
CA TYR A 479 -24.08 16.69 37.98
C TYR A 479 -25.42 16.78 38.75
N PRO A 480 -25.39 17.08 40.09
CA PRO A 480 -24.22 17.04 40.95
C PRO A 480 -23.72 15.62 41.17
N ASN A 481 -22.44 15.47 41.47
CA ASN A 481 -21.88 14.21 41.95
C ASN A 481 -20.87 14.52 43.11
N PRO A 482 -21.18 14.17 44.36
CA PRO A 482 -22.32 13.36 44.83
C PRO A 482 -23.70 14.03 44.73
N ALA A 483 -24.74 13.22 44.49
CA ALA A 483 -26.13 13.64 44.31
C ALA A 483 -27.00 13.29 45.54
N THR A 484 -28.06 14.06 45.76
CA THR A 484 -29.14 13.75 46.73
C THR A 484 -30.35 13.14 46.05
N ASP A 485 -31.21 13.91 45.47
CA ASP A 485 -32.50 13.45 44.96
C ASP A 485 -32.63 13.38 43.46
N VAL A 486 -31.79 14.09 42.74
CA VAL A 486 -31.77 14.19 41.26
C VAL A 486 -30.35 14.30 40.75
N ILE A 487 -30.10 13.71 39.61
CA ILE A 487 -28.92 13.99 38.76
C ILE A 487 -29.39 14.60 37.44
N HIS A 488 -28.60 15.55 36.96
CA HIS A 488 -28.75 16.15 35.63
C HIS A 488 -27.73 15.63 34.65
N LEU A 489 -28.12 15.47 33.41
CA LEU A 489 -27.29 14.98 32.33
C LEU A 489 -27.39 15.94 31.13
N ASN A 490 -26.30 16.65 30.86
CA ASN A 490 -26.23 17.48 29.66
C ASN A 490 -26.02 16.62 28.40
N GLY A 491 -26.89 16.78 27.42
CA GLY A 491 -26.77 16.10 26.11
C GLY A 491 -27.34 14.69 26.04
N ALA A 492 -28.22 14.29 27.00
CA ALA A 492 -28.79 12.96 27.06
C ALA A 492 -30.33 12.94 27.11
N ASP A 493 -31.00 14.02 26.75
CA ASP A 493 -32.50 14.10 26.77
C ASP A 493 -33.12 13.06 25.83
N ASN A 494 -34.24 12.44 26.25
CA ASN A 494 -34.94 11.35 25.56
C ASN A 494 -34.12 10.05 25.38
N SER A 495 -33.00 9.86 26.13
CA SER A 495 -32.21 8.63 26.12
C SER A 495 -32.72 7.65 27.19
N ASN A 496 -32.72 6.35 26.86
CA ASN A 496 -32.98 5.32 27.87
C ASN A 496 -31.77 5.13 28.75
N PHE A 497 -31.99 4.99 30.07
CA PHE A 497 -30.93 4.77 31.05
C PHE A 497 -31.14 3.49 31.86
N MET A 498 -30.03 2.98 32.42
CA MET A 498 -29.96 1.90 33.38
C MET A 498 -28.98 2.27 34.50
N ILE A 499 -29.41 2.13 35.76
CA ILE A 499 -28.55 2.35 36.95
C ILE A 499 -28.30 1.01 37.61
N TYR A 500 -27.04 0.74 37.86
CA TYR A 500 -26.56 -0.47 38.55
C TYR A 500 -25.92 -0.09 39.90
N ASN A 501 -26.12 -0.92 40.93
CA ASN A 501 -25.42 -0.77 42.19
C ASN A 501 -23.97 -1.28 42.10
N ALA A 502 -23.19 -1.17 43.20
CA ALA A 502 -21.78 -1.55 43.21
C ALA A 502 -21.51 -3.05 42.98
N VAL A 503 -22.51 -3.91 43.15
CA VAL A 503 -22.40 -5.36 42.83
C VAL A 503 -22.97 -5.73 41.47
N GLY A 504 -23.29 -4.74 40.64
CA GLY A 504 -23.70 -4.94 39.24
C GLY A 504 -25.19 -5.29 39.05
N GLN A 505 -26.02 -5.16 40.09
CA GLN A 505 -27.48 -5.39 39.96
C GLN A 505 -28.14 -4.14 39.37
N LEU A 506 -29.08 -4.32 38.44
CA LEU A 506 -29.94 -3.24 37.92
C LEU A 506 -30.90 -2.81 39.02
N VAL A 507 -30.84 -1.53 39.40
CA VAL A 507 -31.69 -0.96 40.47
C VAL A 507 -32.68 0.08 39.98
N LYS A 508 -32.43 0.65 38.81
CA LYS A 508 -33.40 1.59 38.19
C LYS A 508 -33.14 1.64 36.68
N SER A 509 -34.24 1.78 35.90
CA SER A 509 -34.18 2.05 34.46
C SER A 509 -35.35 2.95 34.04
N GLY A 510 -35.21 3.62 32.92
CA GLY A 510 -36.24 4.50 32.39
C GLY A 510 -35.73 5.37 31.24
N GLU A 511 -36.51 6.40 30.94
CA GLU A 511 -36.18 7.42 29.95
C GLU A 511 -35.81 8.73 30.64
N ILE A 512 -34.79 9.41 30.19
CA ILE A 512 -34.39 10.73 30.69
C ILE A 512 -35.35 11.77 30.12
N LYS A 513 -35.99 12.51 30.99
CA LYS A 513 -36.90 13.61 30.61
C LYS A 513 -36.33 14.92 31.14
N LYS A 514 -36.21 15.92 30.26
CA LYS A 514 -35.60 17.24 30.57
C LYS A 514 -34.19 17.16 31.17
N GLY A 515 -33.40 16.13 30.74
CA GLY A 515 -32.07 15.94 31.24
C GLY A 515 -31.94 15.49 32.69
N GLU A 516 -33.01 14.97 33.32
CA GLU A 516 -33.03 14.64 34.76
C GLU A 516 -33.36 13.18 35.02
N ILE A 517 -32.74 12.63 36.08
CA ILE A 517 -33.06 11.31 36.63
C ILE A 517 -33.26 11.48 38.15
N ALA A 518 -34.48 11.13 38.61
CA ALA A 518 -34.80 11.11 40.03
C ALA A 518 -34.13 9.91 40.75
N LEU A 519 -33.59 10.15 41.95
CA LEU A 519 -32.85 9.18 42.75
C LEU A 519 -33.46 8.86 44.10
N GLN A 520 -34.67 9.36 44.42
CA GLN A 520 -35.28 9.21 45.76
C GLN A 520 -35.45 7.75 46.17
N GLU A 521 -35.61 6.84 45.23
CA GLU A 521 -35.79 5.40 45.46
C GLU A 521 -34.43 4.67 45.71
N LEU A 522 -33.33 5.32 45.46
CA LEU A 522 -31.99 4.71 45.62
C LEU A 522 -31.49 4.97 47.04
N VAL A 523 -30.96 3.93 47.67
CA VAL A 523 -30.24 4.05 48.96
C VAL A 523 -28.89 4.73 48.78
N LYS A 524 -28.33 5.27 49.87
CA LYS A 524 -26.97 5.87 49.84
C LYS A 524 -25.95 4.86 49.35
N GLY A 525 -25.10 5.24 48.42
CA GLY A 525 -24.11 4.33 47.84
C GLY A 525 -23.52 4.79 46.52
N GLN A 526 -22.65 3.94 45.96
CA GLN A 526 -22.05 4.14 44.66
C GLN A 526 -22.87 3.43 43.58
N TYR A 527 -23.03 4.10 42.45
CA TYR A 527 -23.83 3.63 41.34
C TYR A 527 -23.11 3.85 39.99
N ILE A 528 -23.49 3.04 39.02
CA ILE A 528 -23.05 3.12 37.62
C ILE A 528 -24.27 3.39 36.75
N LEU A 529 -24.25 4.51 36.02
CA LEU A 529 -25.26 4.88 35.02
C LEU A 529 -24.77 4.43 33.65
N LYS A 530 -25.58 3.66 32.94
CA LYS A 530 -25.43 3.32 31.51
C LYS A 530 -26.54 3.95 30.69
N LEU A 531 -26.19 4.55 29.58
CA LEU A 531 -27.15 5.06 28.59
C LEU A 531 -27.20 4.14 27.38
N LYS A 532 -28.39 3.88 26.86
CA LYS A 532 -28.55 3.03 25.66
C LYS A 532 -27.86 3.69 24.47
N GLY A 533 -26.95 2.94 23.79
CA GLY A 533 -26.18 3.46 22.66
C GLY A 533 -24.88 4.18 23.04
N GLN A 534 -24.52 4.24 24.32
CA GLN A 534 -23.24 4.77 24.78
C GLN A 534 -22.37 3.64 25.36
N GLU A 535 -21.12 3.56 24.94
CA GLU A 535 -20.17 2.57 25.47
C GLU A 535 -19.63 2.92 26.87
N LYS A 536 -19.53 4.23 27.17
CA LYS A 536 -19.00 4.69 28.48
C LYS A 536 -20.10 4.73 29.53
N ALA A 537 -19.83 4.07 30.65
CA ALA A 537 -20.64 4.17 31.86
C ALA A 537 -20.14 5.32 32.76
N ILE A 538 -21.08 6.03 33.42
CA ILE A 538 -20.79 7.17 34.28
C ILE A 538 -20.96 6.72 35.75
N LYS A 539 -19.93 6.90 36.59
CA LYS A 539 -20.02 6.64 38.03
C LYS A 539 -20.54 7.85 38.77
N PHE A 540 -21.46 7.62 39.73
CA PHE A 540 -21.94 8.67 40.62
C PHE A 540 -22.18 8.14 42.05
N ILE A 541 -22.25 9.04 43.01
CA ILE A 541 -22.49 8.75 44.43
C ILE A 541 -23.82 9.36 44.86
N LYS A 542 -24.72 8.55 45.45
CA LYS A 542 -25.96 8.98 46.14
C LYS A 542 -25.62 9.21 47.61
N LYS A 543 -25.90 10.41 48.14
CA LYS A 543 -25.75 10.79 49.56
C LYS A 543 -26.96 10.41 50.38
#